data_5d99ad8aea5408746b14488eb766eeb1
#
_entry.id   5d99ad8aea5408746b14488eb766eeb1
#
_cell.length_a   1.000
_cell.length_b   1.000
_cell.length_c   1.000
_cell.angle_alpha   90.00
_cell.angle_beta   90.00
_cell.angle_gamma   90.00
#
_symmetry.space_group_name_H-M   'P 1'
#
loop_
_entity.id
_entity.type
_entity.pdbx_description
1 polymer ?
#
loop_
_entity_poly.entity_id
_entity_poly.type
_entity_poly.pdbx_seq_one_letter_code
_entity_poly.pdbx_strand_id
1 'polypeptide(L)'
;MNVDELTLIEGMYDRIQRLSSWHCRIEGYYEGSSRVRDLGVAIPPELQRVQTVVSWPGIAVDALEERLDWLGWTNGDGYGLDGVYAANRLSTASCDVHLDALIFGLSFVAIIPHGDGTVSVRPQSPKNCTGKFSADGSRLDAGLVVQQTCDSEVVEA
;
A
#
# COMPACT_ATOMS: atom_id res chain seq x y z
N MET A 1 -20.71 -5.58 18.94
CA MET A 1 -19.98 -4.40 18.41
C MET A 1 -20.56 -3.19 19.10
N ASN A 2 -19.73 -2.43 19.79
CA ASN A 2 -20.17 -1.27 20.58
C ASN A 2 -20.39 -0.07 19.64
N VAL A 3 -21.25 0.89 20.02
CA VAL A 3 -21.52 2.11 19.23
C VAL A 3 -20.24 2.90 18.96
N ASP A 4 -19.34 2.95 19.92
CA ASP A 4 -18.04 3.63 19.80
C ASP A 4 -17.13 2.94 18.75
N GLU A 5 -17.18 1.61 18.67
CA GLU A 5 -16.42 0.83 17.68
C GLU A 5 -16.95 1.09 16.27
N LEU A 6 -18.25 1.16 16.08
CA LEU A 6 -18.87 1.47 14.80
C LEU A 6 -18.47 2.86 14.31
N THR A 7 -18.58 3.86 15.17
CA THR A 7 -18.19 5.24 14.85
C THR A 7 -16.70 5.33 14.47
N LEU A 8 -15.85 4.54 15.15
CA LEU A 8 -14.43 4.47 14.82
C LEU A 8 -14.19 3.85 13.43
N ILE A 9 -14.86 2.74 13.12
CA ILE A 9 -14.76 2.06 11.83
C ILE A 9 -15.25 2.97 10.70
N GLU A 10 -16.40 3.61 10.87
CA GLU A 10 -16.95 4.56 9.90
C GLU A 10 -15.98 5.72 9.65
N GLY A 11 -15.43 6.31 10.69
CA GLY A 11 -14.45 7.40 10.56
C GLY A 11 -13.16 6.98 9.85
N MET A 12 -12.69 5.74 10.06
CA MET A 12 -11.52 5.20 9.34
C MET A 12 -11.86 4.88 7.90
N TYR A 13 -13.03 4.33 7.62
CA TYR A 13 -13.49 4.06 6.26
C TYR A 13 -13.65 5.34 5.44
N ASP A 14 -14.26 6.37 6.02
CA ASP A 14 -14.37 7.69 5.41
C ASP A 14 -13.01 8.30 5.08
N ARG A 15 -12.00 8.05 5.92
CA ARG A 15 -10.63 8.50 5.65
C ARG A 15 -10.05 7.82 4.42
N ILE A 16 -10.23 6.50 4.26
CA ILE A 16 -9.81 5.76 3.06
C ILE A 16 -10.50 6.37 1.82
N GLN A 17 -11.81 6.57 1.87
CA GLN A 17 -12.57 7.12 0.76
C GLN A 17 -12.11 8.54 0.36
N ARG A 18 -11.89 9.41 1.33
CA ARG A 18 -11.40 10.78 1.08
C ARG A 18 -10.01 10.80 0.44
N LEU A 19 -9.13 9.87 0.78
CA LEU A 19 -7.79 9.80 0.23
C LEU A 19 -7.72 9.05 -1.11
N SER A 20 -8.76 8.32 -1.48
CA SER A 20 -8.79 7.48 -2.68
C SER A 20 -8.43 8.26 -3.96
N SER A 21 -9.02 9.44 -4.18
CA SER A 21 -8.73 10.25 -5.38
C SER A 21 -7.27 10.76 -5.41
N TRP A 22 -6.70 11.01 -4.24
CA TRP A 22 -5.30 11.41 -4.10
C TRP A 22 -4.37 10.24 -4.40
N HIS A 23 -4.64 9.07 -3.81
CA HIS A 23 -3.86 7.85 -4.06
C HIS A 23 -3.89 7.45 -5.54
N CYS A 24 -5.07 7.46 -6.19
CA CYS A 24 -5.19 7.21 -7.63
C CYS A 24 -4.37 8.19 -8.48
N ARG A 25 -4.30 9.46 -8.07
CA ARG A 25 -3.51 10.46 -8.79
C ARG A 25 -2.01 10.18 -8.67
N ILE A 26 -1.54 9.89 -7.46
CA ILE A 26 -0.11 9.58 -7.22
C ILE A 26 0.28 8.32 -7.97
N GLU A 27 -0.52 7.27 -7.87
CA GLU A 27 -0.32 6.03 -8.61
C GLU A 27 -0.25 6.27 -10.12
N GLY A 28 -1.15 7.10 -10.65
CA GLY A 28 -1.13 7.49 -12.06
C GLY A 28 0.14 8.23 -12.49
N TYR A 29 0.79 8.97 -11.59
CA TYR A 29 2.12 9.55 -11.85
C TYR A 29 3.22 8.48 -11.84
N TYR A 30 3.17 7.55 -10.90
CA TYR A 30 4.11 6.45 -10.82
C TYR A 30 4.01 5.54 -12.06
N GLU A 31 2.81 5.13 -12.43
CA GLU A 31 2.55 4.28 -13.60
C GLU A 31 2.74 5.00 -14.95
N GLY A 32 2.89 6.33 -14.93
CA GLY A 32 2.96 7.13 -16.14
C GLY A 32 1.63 7.25 -16.90
N SER A 33 0.51 6.88 -16.27
CA SER A 33 -0.83 6.97 -16.85
C SER A 33 -1.39 8.40 -16.83
N SER A 34 -0.77 9.31 -16.07
CA SER A 34 -1.13 10.72 -16.03
C SER A 34 -0.74 11.42 -17.34
N ARG A 35 -1.75 11.79 -18.11
CA ARG A 35 -1.55 12.53 -19.36
C ARG A 35 -1.04 13.93 -19.07
N VAL A 36 0.08 14.30 -19.68
CA VAL A 36 0.50 15.70 -19.77
C VAL A 36 -0.46 16.41 -20.73
N ARG A 37 -1.49 17.05 -20.19
CA ARG A 37 -2.56 17.67 -20.99
C ARG A 37 -2.17 18.97 -21.68
N ASP A 38 -1.15 19.67 -21.17
CA ASP A 38 -0.75 20.97 -21.71
C ASP A 38 0.77 21.12 -21.65
N LEU A 39 1.42 20.87 -22.77
CA LEU A 39 2.83 21.22 -22.95
C LEU A 39 3.02 22.70 -23.39
N GLY A 40 1.93 23.47 -23.55
CA GLY A 40 1.99 24.84 -24.02
C GLY A 40 2.55 25.01 -25.45
N VAL A 41 2.75 23.91 -26.15
CA VAL A 41 3.28 23.87 -27.52
C VAL A 41 2.16 23.45 -28.47
N ALA A 42 2.01 24.15 -29.58
CA ALA A 42 1.09 23.76 -30.65
C ALA A 42 1.56 22.42 -31.25
N ILE A 43 0.91 21.33 -30.83
CA ILE A 43 1.18 20.00 -31.36
C ILE A 43 0.40 19.84 -32.67
N PRO A 44 1.06 19.51 -33.82
CA PRO A 44 0.39 19.22 -35.06
C PRO A 44 -0.68 18.11 -34.88
N PRO A 45 -1.83 18.20 -35.58
CA PRO A 45 -2.93 17.25 -35.42
C PRO A 45 -2.52 15.77 -35.64
N GLU A 46 -1.53 15.55 -36.48
CA GLU A 46 -0.98 14.22 -36.78
C GLU A 46 -0.25 13.61 -35.56
N LEU A 47 0.35 14.44 -34.72
CA LEU A 47 1.10 14.03 -33.54
C LEU A 47 0.22 13.95 -32.28
N GLN A 48 -1.00 14.50 -32.30
CA GLN A 48 -1.94 14.41 -31.16
C GLN A 48 -2.34 12.99 -30.80
N ARG A 49 -2.17 12.03 -31.74
CA ARG A 49 -2.40 10.61 -31.52
C ARG A 49 -1.22 9.88 -30.89
N VAL A 50 -0.03 10.51 -30.88
CA VAL A 50 1.16 9.93 -30.24
C VAL A 50 1.12 10.28 -28.77
N GLN A 51 0.70 9.34 -27.95
CA GLN A 51 0.74 9.49 -26.48
C GLN A 51 2.15 9.15 -26.02
N THR A 52 2.95 10.17 -25.76
CA THR A 52 4.25 9.96 -25.09
C THR A 52 3.99 9.87 -23.61
N VAL A 53 4.12 8.67 -23.07
CA VAL A 53 4.11 8.43 -21.62
C VAL A 53 5.53 8.60 -21.12
N VAL A 54 5.75 9.58 -20.23
CA VAL A 54 7.04 9.79 -19.59
C VAL A 54 6.89 9.37 -18.12
N SER A 55 7.40 8.18 -17.79
CA SER A 55 7.33 7.60 -16.44
C SER A 55 8.56 7.94 -15.58
N TRP A 56 9.02 9.22 -15.63
CA TRP A 56 10.14 9.65 -14.79
C TRP A 56 9.92 9.40 -13.28
N PRO A 57 8.72 9.65 -12.71
CA PRO A 57 8.48 9.35 -11.31
C PRO A 57 8.62 7.85 -11.00
N GLY A 58 8.10 6.98 -11.85
CA GLY A 58 8.24 5.53 -11.71
C GLY A 58 9.70 5.10 -11.70
N ILE A 59 10.48 5.54 -12.71
CA ILE A 59 11.91 5.22 -12.80
C ILE A 59 12.68 5.69 -11.54
N ALA A 60 12.34 6.88 -11.01
CA ALA A 60 13.00 7.39 -9.82
C ALA A 60 12.64 6.59 -8.56
N VAL A 61 11.39 6.15 -8.42
CA VAL A 61 10.92 5.32 -7.30
C VAL A 61 11.55 3.94 -7.38
N ASP A 62 11.53 3.29 -8.54
CA ASP A 62 12.11 1.96 -8.74
C ASP A 62 13.62 1.97 -8.46
N ALA A 63 14.35 2.98 -8.93
CA ALA A 63 15.78 3.13 -8.67
C ALA A 63 16.11 3.36 -7.18
N LEU A 64 15.17 3.89 -6.40
CA LEU A 64 15.32 4.01 -4.95
C LEU A 64 14.99 2.69 -4.26
N GLU A 65 13.92 2.03 -4.67
CA GLU A 65 13.50 0.74 -4.11
C GLU A 65 14.58 -0.32 -4.29
N GLU A 66 15.18 -0.44 -5.47
CA GLU A 66 16.29 -1.36 -5.78
C GLU A 66 17.52 -1.22 -4.87
N ARG A 67 17.63 -0.11 -4.14
CA ARG A 67 18.72 0.15 -3.18
C ARG A 67 18.31 -0.16 -1.73
N LEU A 68 17.04 -0.46 -1.49
CA LEU A 68 16.54 -0.81 -0.18
C LEU A 68 16.62 -2.32 -0.01
N ASP A 69 17.34 -2.74 1.01
CA ASP A 69 17.51 -4.16 1.31
C ASP A 69 17.26 -4.41 2.80
N TRP A 70 16.67 -5.54 3.09
CA TRP A 70 16.47 -5.99 4.46
C TRP A 70 17.74 -6.58 5.01
N LEU A 71 18.39 -5.87 5.92
CA LEU A 71 19.68 -6.29 6.47
C LEU A 71 19.58 -7.33 7.60
N GLY A 72 18.38 -7.58 8.13
CA GLY A 72 18.15 -8.53 9.21
C GLY A 72 17.49 -7.91 10.44
N TRP A 73 17.58 -8.61 11.54
CA TRP A 73 16.95 -8.26 12.80
C TRP A 73 17.93 -7.63 13.79
N THR A 74 17.52 -6.59 14.47
CA THR A 74 18.25 -6.04 15.62
C THR A 74 17.70 -6.67 16.89
N ASN A 75 18.55 -7.33 17.68
CA ASN A 75 18.19 -8.06 18.91
C ASN A 75 17.13 -9.17 18.70
N GLY A 76 17.17 -9.85 17.55
CA GLY A 76 16.22 -10.92 17.19
C GLY A 76 16.59 -12.32 17.70
N ASP A 77 17.72 -12.47 18.40
CA ASP A 77 18.24 -13.76 18.84
C ASP A 77 17.27 -14.47 19.80
N GLY A 78 16.96 -15.72 19.48
CA GLY A 78 16.10 -16.56 20.32
C GLY A 78 14.58 -16.43 20.08
N TYR A 79 14.12 -15.52 19.23
CA TYR A 79 12.70 -15.35 18.92
C TYR A 79 12.21 -16.10 17.67
N GLY A 80 13.10 -16.83 16.99
CA GLY A 80 12.74 -17.58 15.77
C GLY A 80 12.35 -16.70 14.58
N LEU A 81 12.78 -15.45 14.55
CA LEU A 81 12.38 -14.45 13.54
C LEU A 81 12.84 -14.85 12.12
N ASP A 82 13.91 -15.59 11.98
CA ASP A 82 14.36 -16.10 10.66
C ASP A 82 13.35 -17.09 10.07
N GLY A 83 12.72 -17.89 10.93
CA GLY A 83 11.62 -18.78 10.53
C GLY A 83 10.39 -17.99 10.04
N VAL A 84 10.03 -16.91 10.73
CA VAL A 84 8.95 -16.01 10.34
C VAL A 84 9.28 -15.31 9.01
N TYR A 85 10.53 -14.87 8.85
CA TYR A 85 11.04 -14.25 7.64
C TYR A 85 10.89 -15.17 6.42
N ALA A 86 11.37 -16.41 6.54
CA ALA A 86 11.31 -17.39 5.47
C ALA A 86 9.87 -17.81 5.15
N ALA A 87 9.07 -18.11 6.18
CA ALA A 87 7.67 -18.55 6.03
C ALA A 87 6.77 -17.50 5.36
N ASN A 88 7.02 -16.22 5.61
CA ASN A 88 6.25 -15.11 5.05
C ASN A 88 6.88 -14.48 3.80
N ARG A 89 8.01 -15.01 3.30
CA ARG A 89 8.74 -14.46 2.15
C ARG A 89 9.00 -12.96 2.30
N LEU A 90 9.49 -12.56 3.48
CA LEU A 90 9.63 -11.14 3.80
C LEU A 90 10.65 -10.43 2.89
N SER A 91 11.55 -11.14 2.23
CA SER A 91 12.40 -10.58 1.18
C SER A 91 11.62 -9.95 0.03
N THR A 92 10.53 -10.60 -0.39
CA THR A 92 9.64 -10.06 -1.45
C THR A 92 8.62 -9.10 -0.87
N ALA A 93 8.02 -9.45 0.28
CA ALA A 93 7.02 -8.62 0.93
C ALA A 93 7.56 -7.25 1.37
N SER A 94 8.86 -7.15 1.71
CA SER A 94 9.49 -5.87 2.04
C SER A 94 9.58 -4.93 0.83
N CYS A 95 9.80 -5.46 -0.37
CA CYS A 95 9.79 -4.65 -1.60
C CYS A 95 8.43 -3.98 -1.81
N ASP A 96 7.33 -4.71 -1.62
CA ASP A 96 5.97 -4.14 -1.70
C ASP A 96 5.76 -3.02 -0.66
N VAL A 97 6.25 -3.22 0.56
CA VAL A 97 6.17 -2.22 1.65
C VAL A 97 6.98 -0.97 1.31
N HIS A 98 8.21 -1.16 0.80
CA HIS A 98 9.07 -0.06 0.40
C HIS A 98 8.46 0.74 -0.75
N LEU A 99 7.95 0.04 -1.76
CA LEU A 99 7.33 0.64 -2.92
C LEU A 99 6.11 1.49 -2.54
N ASP A 100 5.18 0.92 -1.75
CA ASP A 100 4.02 1.66 -1.24
C ASP A 100 4.45 2.89 -0.40
N ALA A 101 5.47 2.76 0.43
CA ALA A 101 5.97 3.86 1.25
C ALA A 101 6.61 4.97 0.39
N LEU A 102 7.31 4.62 -0.69
CA LEU A 102 7.91 5.57 -1.63
C LEU A 102 6.86 6.28 -2.49
N ILE A 103 5.81 5.56 -2.91
CA ILE A 103 4.74 6.10 -3.75
C ILE A 103 3.78 6.96 -2.91
N PHE A 104 3.26 6.42 -1.80
CA PHE A 104 2.17 7.04 -1.02
C PHE A 104 2.64 7.79 0.22
N GLY A 105 3.93 7.70 0.57
CA GLY A 105 4.51 8.31 1.76
C GLY A 105 4.31 7.48 3.04
N LEU A 106 3.60 6.37 2.96
CA LEU A 106 3.40 5.41 4.06
C LEU A 106 3.00 4.04 3.51
N SER A 107 3.26 3.00 4.29
CA SER A 107 2.75 1.64 4.04
C SER A 107 2.33 1.00 5.36
N PHE A 108 1.55 -0.05 5.29
CA PHE A 108 1.09 -0.80 6.44
C PHE A 108 1.51 -2.27 6.34
N VAL A 109 1.71 -2.90 7.48
CA VAL A 109 1.96 -4.33 7.57
C VAL A 109 0.98 -4.93 8.57
N ALA A 110 0.18 -5.89 8.13
CA ALA A 110 -0.70 -6.65 9.00
C ALA A 110 0.04 -7.88 9.53
N ILE A 111 0.10 -8.01 10.85
CA ILE A 111 0.70 -9.15 11.54
C ILE A 111 -0.45 -9.92 12.19
N ILE A 112 -0.70 -11.15 11.70
CA ILE A 112 -1.84 -11.96 12.10
C ILE A 112 -1.31 -13.26 12.75
N PRO A 113 -1.47 -13.42 14.07
CA PRO A 113 -1.16 -14.67 14.73
C PRO A 113 -2.22 -15.72 14.43
N HIS A 114 -1.79 -16.96 14.21
CA HIS A 114 -2.65 -18.13 14.04
C HIS A 114 -2.67 -19.00 15.29
N GLY A 115 -3.73 -19.78 15.45
CA GLY A 115 -3.91 -20.65 16.62
C GLY A 115 -2.91 -21.80 16.73
N ASP A 116 -2.18 -22.10 15.67
CA ASP A 116 -1.10 -23.10 15.59
C ASP A 116 0.28 -22.55 16.00
N GLY A 117 0.34 -21.29 16.43
CA GLY A 117 1.57 -20.60 16.80
C GLY A 117 2.34 -19.99 15.62
N THR A 118 1.83 -20.10 14.40
CA THR A 118 2.40 -19.42 13.24
C THR A 118 1.94 -17.96 13.15
N VAL A 119 2.66 -17.15 12.39
CA VAL A 119 2.36 -15.73 12.18
C VAL A 119 2.35 -15.43 10.69
N SER A 120 1.29 -14.83 10.19
CA SER A 120 1.26 -14.25 8.84
C SER A 120 1.60 -12.78 8.89
N VAL A 121 2.52 -12.37 8.01
CA VAL A 121 2.93 -10.98 7.81
C VAL A 121 2.56 -10.58 6.39
N ARG A 122 1.68 -9.61 6.24
CA ARG A 122 1.15 -9.19 4.93
C ARG A 122 1.26 -7.70 4.73
N PRO A 123 1.88 -7.23 3.66
CA PRO A 123 1.81 -5.84 3.23
C PRO A 123 0.35 -5.43 3.00
N GLN A 124 0.03 -4.19 3.33
CA GLN A 124 -1.28 -3.61 3.13
C GLN A 124 -1.12 -2.22 2.53
N SER A 125 -1.66 -2.03 1.34
CA SER A 125 -1.58 -0.73 0.67
C SER A 125 -2.43 0.33 1.39
N PRO A 126 -1.96 1.57 1.49
CA PRO A 126 -2.73 2.67 2.04
C PRO A 126 -3.99 3.02 1.24
N LYS A 127 -4.17 2.43 0.07
CA LYS A 127 -5.45 2.53 -0.68
C LYS A 127 -6.59 1.79 0.01
N ASN A 128 -6.27 0.71 0.72
CA ASN A 128 -7.25 -0.18 1.36
C ASN A 128 -7.07 -0.29 2.87
N CYS A 129 -6.06 0.38 3.42
CA CYS A 129 -5.72 0.31 4.82
C CYS A 129 -5.55 1.69 5.42
N THR A 130 -5.96 1.85 6.65
CA THR A 130 -5.70 3.06 7.44
C THR A 130 -5.55 2.72 8.91
N GLY A 131 -5.01 3.66 9.68
CA GLY A 131 -4.84 3.48 11.10
C GLY A 131 -5.06 4.75 11.90
N LYS A 132 -5.45 4.55 13.15
CA LYS A 132 -5.54 5.60 14.15
C LYS A 132 -4.34 5.50 15.07
N PHE A 133 -3.51 6.53 15.09
CA PHE A 133 -2.39 6.63 16.01
C PHE A 133 -2.84 7.13 17.37
N SER A 134 -2.10 6.74 18.40
CA SER A 134 -2.23 7.31 19.75
C SER A 134 -1.97 8.82 19.73
N ALA A 135 -2.40 9.52 20.79
CA ALA A 135 -2.28 10.98 20.86
C ALA A 135 -0.82 11.49 20.80
N ASP A 136 0.12 10.68 21.24
CA ASP A 136 1.57 10.93 21.18
C ASP A 136 2.22 10.49 19.85
N GLY A 137 1.47 9.85 18.95
CA GLY A 137 1.95 9.33 17.69
C GLY A 137 2.88 8.12 17.79
N SER A 138 3.10 7.57 18.99
CA SER A 138 4.10 6.52 19.22
C SER A 138 3.68 5.14 18.77
N ARG A 139 2.37 4.88 18.72
CA ARG A 139 1.83 3.56 18.36
C ARG A 139 0.52 3.67 17.58
N LEU A 140 0.15 2.57 16.94
CA LEU A 140 -1.13 2.41 16.27
C LEU A 140 -2.14 1.83 17.30
N ASP A 141 -3.19 2.58 17.62
CA ASP A 141 -4.24 2.14 18.54
C ASP A 141 -5.31 1.29 17.85
N ALA A 142 -5.57 1.56 16.59
CA ALA A 142 -6.50 0.79 15.76
C ALA A 142 -6.11 0.82 14.29
N GLY A 143 -6.41 -0.25 13.57
CA GLY A 143 -6.20 -0.37 12.12
C GLY A 143 -7.46 -0.90 11.44
N LEU A 144 -7.74 -0.42 10.24
CA LEU A 144 -8.80 -0.91 9.38
C LEU A 144 -8.19 -1.34 8.04
N VAL A 145 -8.44 -2.59 7.67
CA VAL A 145 -8.14 -3.13 6.35
C VAL A 145 -9.44 -3.46 5.65
N VAL A 146 -9.68 -2.89 4.48
CA VAL A 146 -10.84 -3.16 3.64
C VAL A 146 -10.44 -4.18 2.59
N GLN A 147 -11.04 -5.36 2.64
CA GLN A 147 -10.86 -6.40 1.64
C GLN A 147 -12.14 -6.48 0.78
N GLN A 148 -11.97 -6.35 -0.54
CA GLN A 148 -13.06 -6.66 -1.46
C GLN A 148 -13.08 -8.18 -1.66
N THR A 149 -14.06 -8.83 -1.08
CA THR A 149 -14.37 -10.22 -1.41
C THR A 149 -15.17 -10.18 -2.71
N CYS A 150 -14.64 -10.72 -3.80
CA CYS A 150 -15.46 -11.04 -4.95
C CYS A 150 -16.35 -12.23 -4.55
N ASP A 151 -17.54 -11.95 -4.08
CA ASP A 151 -18.60 -12.96 -4.03
C ASP A 151 -18.90 -13.34 -5.49
N SER A 152 -18.38 -14.49 -5.91
CA SER A 152 -18.90 -15.16 -7.07
C SER A 152 -20.34 -15.55 -6.71
N GLU A 153 -21.31 -14.83 -7.23
CA GLU A 153 -22.68 -15.32 -7.28
C GLU A 153 -22.66 -16.68 -7.96
N VAL A 154 -22.85 -17.73 -7.17
CA VAL A 154 -23.20 -19.04 -7.69
C VAL A 154 -24.63 -18.90 -8.19
N VAL A 155 -24.77 -18.64 -9.49
CA VAL A 155 -26.05 -18.78 -10.18
C VAL A 155 -26.26 -20.30 -10.29
N GLU A 156 -26.98 -20.87 -9.35
CA GLU A 156 -27.59 -22.19 -9.52
C GLU A 156 -28.71 -22.04 -10.56
N ALA A 157 -28.51 -22.71 -11.69
CA ALA A 157 -29.54 -22.92 -12.71
C ALA A 157 -30.27 -24.25 -12.45
#